data_eda086069552742dd56fb0282076c6fb
#
_entry.id   eda086069552742dd56fb0282076c6fb
#
_cell.length_a   1.000
_cell.length_b   1.000
_cell.length_c   1.000
_cell.angle_alpha   90.00
_cell.angle_beta   90.00
_cell.angle_gamma   90.00
#
_symmetry.space_group_name_H-M   'P 1'
#
loop_
_entity.id
_entity.type
_entity.pdbx_description
1 polymer ?
#
loop_
_entity_poly.entity_id
_entity_poly.type
_entity_poly.pdbx_seq_one_letter_code
_entity_poly.pdbx_strand_id
1 'polypeptide(L)'
;FGVTVKGAAEMNLGEPEETESTFIGNARIKARAAVAATGLPALADDSGIEVEALDNAPGVYTADWSETPNGRDFVMAMTKTHTLLEKANAPHPRRARFCATLVLAWPDGHEEIFEGRVNGTLVWPIRGDIGHGYDPMFQPDGHAQTFGEMSADAKNAISHRADAFAKLISACFD
;
A
#
# COMPACT_ATOMS: atom_id res chain seq x y z
N PHE A 1 -19.40 8.71 -11.92
CA PHE A 1 -19.89 9.44 -10.74
C PHE A 1 -20.01 10.96 -10.97
N GLY A 2 -19.70 11.45 -12.17
CA GLY A 2 -19.82 12.89 -12.51
C GLY A 2 -18.81 13.81 -11.81
N VAL A 3 -17.72 13.27 -11.26
CA VAL A 3 -16.62 14.03 -10.66
C VAL A 3 -15.42 14.10 -11.62
N THR A 4 -14.78 15.27 -11.66
CA THR A 4 -13.49 15.43 -12.35
C THR A 4 -12.37 15.24 -11.35
N VAL A 5 -11.44 14.33 -11.65
CA VAL A 5 -10.27 14.04 -10.81
C VAL A 5 -9.03 14.65 -11.46
N LYS A 6 -8.21 15.34 -10.66
CA LYS A 6 -6.91 15.88 -11.08
C LYS A 6 -5.80 15.22 -10.25
N GLY A 7 -4.73 14.80 -10.91
CA GLY A 7 -3.57 14.24 -10.24
C GLY A 7 -2.74 15.32 -9.52
N ALA A 8 -2.10 14.95 -8.42
CA ALA A 8 -1.22 15.84 -7.66
C ALA A 8 -0.09 16.43 -8.52
N ALA A 9 0.51 15.61 -9.37
CA ALA A 9 1.54 16.07 -10.32
C ALA A 9 1.01 17.08 -11.34
N GLU A 10 -0.22 16.89 -11.85
CA GLU A 10 -0.89 17.82 -12.75
C GLU A 10 -1.12 19.19 -12.11
N MET A 11 -1.34 19.20 -10.79
CA MET A 11 -1.55 20.43 -10.01
C MET A 11 -0.25 20.98 -9.40
N ASN A 12 0.91 20.43 -9.73
CA ASN A 12 2.22 20.80 -9.19
C ASN A 12 2.28 20.75 -7.66
N LEU A 13 1.60 19.79 -7.03
CA LEU A 13 1.65 19.58 -5.58
C LEU A 13 2.93 18.82 -5.23
N GLY A 14 3.65 19.32 -4.22
CA GLY A 14 4.77 18.60 -3.62
C GLY A 14 4.29 17.40 -2.79
N GLU A 15 5.17 16.43 -2.60
CA GLU A 15 4.93 15.33 -1.66
C GLU A 15 5.34 15.77 -0.25
N PRO A 16 4.42 15.81 0.73
CA PRO A 16 4.78 16.11 2.11
C PRO A 16 5.58 14.95 2.71
N GLU A 17 6.41 15.26 3.71
CA GLU A 17 7.13 14.23 4.46
C GLU A 17 6.15 13.37 5.27
N GLU A 18 6.30 12.06 5.15
CA GLU A 18 5.50 11.09 5.89
C GLU A 18 6.17 10.80 7.25
N THR A 19 5.67 11.41 8.30
CA THR A 19 6.30 11.39 9.64
C THR A 19 5.56 10.53 10.65
N GLU A 20 4.42 9.94 10.26
CA GLU A 20 3.58 9.16 11.15
C GLU A 20 3.95 7.67 11.13
N SER A 21 3.63 6.98 12.21
CA SER A 21 3.88 5.54 12.38
C SER A 21 2.73 4.65 11.89
N THR A 22 1.66 5.24 11.36
CA THR A 22 0.47 4.54 10.87
C THR A 22 0.14 4.93 9.44
N PHE A 23 -0.48 4.02 8.69
CA PHE A 23 -0.97 4.30 7.34
C PHE A 23 -2.01 5.43 7.35
N ILE A 24 -2.92 5.43 8.33
CA ILE A 24 -3.92 6.51 8.49
C ILE A 24 -3.23 7.86 8.67
N GLY A 25 -2.24 7.93 9.55
CA GLY A 25 -1.50 9.17 9.82
C GLY A 25 -0.81 9.71 8.58
N ASN A 26 -0.09 8.88 7.85
CA ASN A 26 0.61 9.29 6.62
C ASN A 26 -0.35 9.67 5.49
N ALA A 27 -1.40 8.88 5.25
CA ALA A 27 -2.44 9.23 4.27
C ALA A 27 -3.12 10.56 4.61
N ARG A 28 -3.38 10.80 5.89
CA ARG A 28 -3.97 12.05 6.39
C ARG A 28 -3.06 13.26 6.15
N ILE A 29 -1.75 13.15 6.39
CA ILE A 29 -0.78 14.21 6.07
C ILE A 29 -0.89 14.59 4.59
N LYS A 30 -0.90 13.61 3.70
CA LYS A 30 -0.97 13.84 2.24
C LYS A 30 -2.29 14.47 1.83
N ALA A 31 -3.41 13.96 2.31
CA ALA A 31 -4.74 14.51 1.99
C ALA A 31 -4.89 15.95 2.47
N ARG A 32 -4.51 16.24 3.72
CA ARG A 32 -4.60 17.60 4.30
C ARG A 32 -3.70 18.60 3.60
N ALA A 33 -2.48 18.19 3.24
CA ALA A 33 -1.57 19.04 2.47
C ALA A 33 -2.15 19.41 1.10
N ALA A 34 -2.78 18.46 0.41
CA ALA A 34 -3.43 18.71 -0.87
C ALA A 34 -4.66 19.63 -0.72
N VAL A 35 -5.49 19.44 0.30
CA VAL A 35 -6.62 20.34 0.62
C VAL A 35 -6.13 21.75 0.90
N ALA A 36 -5.10 21.90 1.72
CA ALA A 36 -4.53 23.20 2.07
C ALA A 36 -3.97 23.95 0.84
N ALA A 37 -3.34 23.22 -0.08
CA ALA A 37 -2.76 23.81 -1.27
C ALA A 37 -3.78 24.17 -2.36
N THR A 38 -4.93 23.47 -2.42
CA THR A 38 -5.88 23.60 -3.54
C THR A 38 -7.23 24.18 -3.14
N GLY A 39 -7.63 24.09 -1.87
CA GLY A 39 -8.98 24.41 -1.42
C GLY A 39 -10.05 23.43 -1.93
N LEU A 40 -9.65 22.28 -2.47
CA LEU A 40 -10.54 21.24 -3.02
C LEU A 40 -10.53 20.01 -2.13
N PRO A 41 -11.58 19.16 -2.17
CA PRO A 41 -11.51 17.84 -1.57
C PRO A 41 -10.34 17.04 -2.19
N ALA A 42 -9.63 16.30 -1.35
CA ALA A 42 -8.46 15.54 -1.76
C ALA A 42 -8.50 14.10 -1.25
N LEU A 43 -8.17 13.17 -2.13
CA LEU A 43 -7.98 11.75 -1.82
C LEU A 43 -6.50 11.44 -1.81
N ALA A 44 -6.03 10.87 -0.72
CA ALA A 44 -4.66 10.36 -0.62
C ALA A 44 -4.66 8.93 -0.09
N ASP A 45 -3.61 8.18 -0.45
CA ASP A 45 -3.41 6.84 0.04
C ASP A 45 -2.06 6.69 0.76
N ASP A 46 -2.01 5.74 1.68
CA ASP A 46 -0.78 5.14 2.17
C ASP A 46 -0.95 3.63 2.23
N SER A 47 0.06 2.90 1.77
CA SER A 47 -0.02 1.47 1.57
C SER A 47 1.31 0.80 1.91
N GLY A 48 1.23 -0.45 2.35
CA GLY A 48 2.43 -1.22 2.64
C GLY A 48 2.13 -2.68 2.89
N ILE A 49 3.18 -3.43 3.16
CA ILE A 49 3.10 -4.83 3.56
C ILE A 49 3.44 -4.97 5.04
N GLU A 50 2.64 -5.74 5.74
CA GLU A 50 2.86 -6.11 7.14
C GLU A 50 3.18 -7.60 7.21
N VAL A 51 4.30 -7.95 7.85
CA VAL A 51 4.75 -9.34 8.01
C VAL A 51 4.61 -9.72 9.48
N GLU A 52 3.72 -10.67 9.76
CA GLU A 52 3.33 -11.02 11.12
C GLU A 52 4.52 -11.43 12.01
N ALA A 53 5.40 -12.29 11.52
CA ALA A 53 6.58 -12.76 12.26
C ALA A 53 7.67 -11.68 12.46
N LEU A 54 7.51 -10.50 11.87
CA LEU A 54 8.40 -9.34 12.02
C LEU A 54 7.70 -8.18 12.75
N ASP A 55 6.74 -8.47 13.62
CA ASP A 55 5.94 -7.48 14.35
C ASP A 55 5.29 -6.44 13.40
N ASN A 56 4.77 -6.92 12.28
CA ASN A 56 4.17 -6.15 11.20
C ASN A 56 5.13 -5.20 10.45
N ALA A 57 6.45 -5.34 10.62
CA ALA A 57 7.41 -4.66 9.76
C ALA A 57 7.39 -5.27 8.34
N PRO A 58 7.69 -4.50 7.27
CA PRO A 58 8.07 -3.10 7.26
C PRO A 58 6.93 -2.10 7.50
N GLY A 59 5.64 -2.46 7.30
CA GLY A 59 4.51 -1.57 7.52
C GLY A 59 4.62 -0.27 6.75
N VAL A 60 4.54 0.88 7.43
CA VAL A 60 4.68 2.21 6.80
C VAL A 60 6.04 2.44 6.15
N TYR A 61 7.06 1.66 6.49
CA TYR A 61 8.42 1.72 5.95
C TYR A 61 8.63 0.79 4.76
N THR A 62 7.57 0.27 4.16
CA THR A 62 7.63 -0.67 3.03
C THR A 62 8.48 -0.13 1.88
N ALA A 63 8.29 1.12 1.49
CA ALA A 63 9.09 1.77 0.45
C ALA A 63 10.50 2.08 0.93
N ASP A 64 10.67 2.53 2.17
CA ASP A 64 11.97 2.92 2.74
C ASP A 64 12.96 1.75 2.75
N TRP A 65 12.48 0.52 2.98
CA TRP A 65 13.34 -0.67 2.93
C TRP A 65 13.93 -0.94 1.54
N SER A 66 13.36 -0.36 0.50
CA SER A 66 13.86 -0.48 -0.88
C SER A 66 14.77 0.66 -1.31
N GLU A 67 14.93 1.70 -0.51
CA GLU A 67 15.70 2.88 -0.91
C GLU A 67 17.19 2.61 -1.02
N THR A 68 17.78 3.07 -2.11
CA THR A 68 19.21 3.05 -2.38
C THR A 68 19.64 4.41 -2.94
N PRO A 69 20.97 4.72 -2.98
CA PRO A 69 21.44 5.94 -3.62
C PRO A 69 21.04 6.09 -5.10
N ASN A 70 20.69 4.97 -5.76
CA ASN A 70 20.32 4.92 -7.17
C ASN A 70 18.79 4.76 -7.39
N GLY A 71 17.97 4.93 -6.36
CA GLY A 71 16.53 4.73 -6.41
C GLY A 71 16.08 3.52 -5.61
N ARG A 72 14.88 3.01 -5.91
CA ARG A 72 14.27 1.91 -5.17
C ARG A 72 14.65 0.54 -5.75
N ASP A 73 15.08 -0.37 -4.89
CA ASP A 73 15.37 -1.77 -5.20
C ASP A 73 14.50 -2.70 -4.33
N PHE A 74 13.40 -3.15 -4.88
CA PHE A 74 12.47 -4.02 -4.16
C PHE A 74 12.96 -5.47 -4.07
N VAL A 75 13.86 -5.91 -4.94
CA VAL A 75 14.51 -7.23 -4.79
C VAL A 75 15.38 -7.23 -3.54
N MET A 76 16.11 -6.15 -3.30
CA MET A 76 16.86 -5.95 -2.06
C MET A 76 15.94 -5.97 -0.83
N ALA A 77 14.80 -5.26 -0.89
CA ALA A 77 13.83 -5.22 0.20
C ALA A 77 13.21 -6.59 0.50
N MET A 78 12.83 -7.36 -0.53
CA MET A 78 12.32 -8.72 -0.37
C MET A 78 13.39 -9.67 0.18
N THR A 79 14.64 -9.54 -0.27
CA THR A 79 15.78 -10.32 0.26
C THR A 79 16.03 -10.00 1.73
N LYS A 80 15.99 -8.73 2.11
CA LYS A 80 16.08 -8.29 3.51
C LYS A 80 14.98 -8.93 4.36
N THR A 81 13.74 -8.89 3.88
CA THR A 81 12.60 -9.50 4.56
C THR A 81 12.80 -11.00 4.77
N HIS A 82 13.21 -11.71 3.74
CA HIS A 82 13.52 -13.14 3.83
C HIS A 82 14.63 -13.41 4.84
N THR A 83 15.73 -12.66 4.79
CA THR A 83 16.85 -12.80 5.72
C THR A 83 16.43 -12.59 7.18
N LEU A 84 15.58 -11.60 7.45
CA LEU A 84 15.06 -11.34 8.80
C LEU A 84 14.16 -12.49 9.28
N LEU A 85 13.32 -13.06 8.40
CA LEU A 85 12.50 -14.22 8.73
C LEU A 85 13.33 -15.46 9.03
N GLU A 86 14.42 -15.70 8.30
CA GLU A 86 15.36 -16.78 8.59
C GLU A 86 16.06 -16.58 9.95
N LYS A 87 16.55 -15.37 10.22
CA LYS A 87 17.18 -15.04 11.51
C LYS A 87 16.24 -15.18 12.69
N ALA A 88 14.96 -14.88 12.51
CA ALA A 88 13.93 -15.03 13.52
C ALA A 88 13.46 -16.50 13.68
N ASN A 89 13.95 -17.42 12.86
CA ASN A 89 13.45 -18.79 12.77
C ASN A 89 11.92 -18.83 12.61
N ALA A 90 11.39 -17.91 11.80
CA ALA A 90 9.95 -17.78 11.60
C ALA A 90 9.37 -19.05 10.96
N PRO A 91 8.35 -19.68 11.58
CA PRO A 91 7.76 -20.90 11.05
C PRO A 91 6.97 -20.62 9.78
N HIS A 92 6.77 -21.64 8.95
CA HIS A 92 5.84 -21.61 7.84
C HIS A 92 4.42 -22.01 8.30
N PRO A 93 3.36 -21.47 7.67
CA PRO A 93 3.39 -20.44 6.63
C PRO A 93 3.76 -19.05 7.19
N ARG A 94 4.56 -18.31 6.45
CA ARG A 94 4.98 -16.95 6.82
C ARG A 94 3.90 -15.96 6.42
N ARG A 95 3.04 -15.64 7.36
CA ARG A 95 1.85 -14.81 7.14
C ARG A 95 2.22 -13.35 6.92
N ALA A 96 1.55 -12.75 5.96
CA ALA A 96 1.67 -11.33 5.65
C ALA A 96 0.34 -10.79 5.12
N ARG A 97 0.22 -9.47 5.06
CA ARG A 97 -0.90 -8.79 4.44
C ARG A 97 -0.45 -7.50 3.78
N PHE A 98 -1.02 -7.21 2.62
CA PHE A 98 -0.98 -5.85 2.10
C PHE A 98 -2.11 -5.03 2.71
N CYS A 99 -1.79 -3.79 3.04
CA CYS A 99 -2.72 -2.81 3.58
C CYS A 99 -2.75 -1.58 2.68
N ALA A 100 -3.93 -1.03 2.47
CA ALA A 100 -4.13 0.28 1.85
C ALA A 100 -5.05 1.11 2.73
N THR A 101 -4.70 2.36 2.97
CA THR A 101 -5.54 3.33 3.64
C THR A 101 -5.79 4.50 2.72
N LEU A 102 -7.06 4.78 2.45
CA LEU A 102 -7.51 5.96 1.72
C LEU A 102 -8.06 6.98 2.71
N VAL A 103 -7.65 8.23 2.56
CA VAL A 103 -8.22 9.36 3.30
C VAL A 103 -8.78 10.34 2.28
N LEU A 104 -10.09 10.57 2.35
CA LEU A 104 -10.77 11.62 1.61
C LEU A 104 -11.02 12.78 2.57
N ALA A 105 -10.41 13.92 2.31
CA ALA A 105 -10.49 15.11 3.16
C ALA A 105 -11.14 16.27 2.42
N TRP A 106 -11.92 17.09 3.15
CA TRP A 106 -12.61 18.27 2.63
C TRP A 106 -12.06 19.55 3.25
N PRO A 107 -12.25 20.70 2.57
CA PRO A 107 -11.78 22.01 3.08
C PRO A 107 -12.40 22.44 4.42
N ASP A 108 -13.55 21.92 4.79
CA ASP A 108 -14.21 22.19 6.07
C ASP A 108 -13.64 21.37 7.25
N GLY A 109 -12.65 20.50 6.99
CA GLY A 109 -12.02 19.64 7.98
C GLY A 109 -12.66 18.26 8.13
N HIS A 110 -13.75 17.97 7.41
CA HIS A 110 -14.33 16.64 7.37
C HIS A 110 -13.37 15.64 6.72
N GLU A 111 -13.30 14.42 7.23
CA GLU A 111 -12.49 13.32 6.68
C GLU A 111 -13.27 12.01 6.71
N GLU A 112 -13.12 11.23 5.66
CA GLU A 112 -13.56 9.83 5.59
C GLU A 112 -12.35 8.93 5.35
N ILE A 113 -12.29 7.79 6.04
CA ILE A 113 -11.16 6.88 6.04
C ILE A 113 -11.63 5.49 5.63
N PHE A 114 -10.93 4.91 4.65
CA PHE A 114 -11.25 3.58 4.12
C PHE A 114 -10.00 2.71 4.10
N GLU A 115 -10.04 1.61 4.85
CA GLU A 115 -8.96 0.64 4.91
C GLU A 115 -9.30 -0.61 4.13
N GLY A 116 -8.36 -1.04 3.29
CA GLY A 116 -8.44 -2.29 2.55
C GLY A 116 -7.27 -3.20 2.86
N ARG A 117 -7.50 -4.51 2.83
CA ARG A 117 -6.50 -5.52 3.15
C ARG A 117 -6.63 -6.73 2.25
N VAL A 118 -5.50 -7.39 1.99
CA VAL A 118 -5.46 -8.72 1.42
C VAL A 118 -4.46 -9.55 2.20
N ASN A 119 -4.93 -10.68 2.72
CA ASN A 119 -4.10 -11.61 3.49
C ASN A 119 -3.45 -12.64 2.57
N GLY A 120 -2.28 -13.11 2.96
CA GLY A 120 -1.56 -14.11 2.21
C GLY A 120 -0.34 -14.63 2.96
N THR A 121 0.56 -15.21 2.20
CA THR A 121 1.84 -15.75 2.69
C THR A 121 2.98 -15.26 1.84
N LEU A 122 4.16 -15.14 2.46
CA LEU A 122 5.38 -14.85 1.74
C LEU A 122 5.98 -16.15 1.21
N VAL A 123 6.43 -16.10 -0.04
CA VAL A 123 7.10 -17.20 -0.72
C VAL A 123 8.57 -16.86 -0.98
N TRP A 124 9.42 -17.88 -0.99
CA TRP A 124 10.81 -17.75 -1.36
C TRP A 124 11.29 -19.03 -2.07
N PRO A 125 12.02 -18.93 -3.20
CA PRO A 125 12.37 -17.69 -3.92
C PRO A 125 11.14 -16.94 -4.46
N ILE A 126 11.33 -15.67 -4.78
CA ILE A 126 10.28 -14.82 -5.38
C ILE A 126 9.86 -15.37 -6.74
N ARG A 127 8.60 -15.16 -7.13
CA ARG A 127 8.03 -15.66 -8.38
C ARG A 127 7.27 -14.57 -9.12
N GLY A 128 7.53 -14.47 -10.43
CA GLY A 128 6.89 -13.48 -11.30
C GLY A 128 7.64 -12.16 -11.37
N ASP A 129 7.30 -11.39 -12.38
CA ASP A 129 7.91 -10.10 -12.71
C ASP A 129 6.85 -9.03 -13.07
N ILE A 130 5.58 -9.38 -12.91
CA ILE A 130 4.45 -8.47 -13.11
C ILE A 130 4.21 -7.67 -11.83
N GLY A 131 3.66 -6.49 -11.97
CA GLY A 131 3.38 -5.60 -10.84
C GLY A 131 4.61 -4.86 -10.36
N HIS A 132 4.65 -4.54 -9.07
CA HIS A 132 5.72 -3.77 -8.45
C HIS A 132 5.87 -4.08 -6.95
N GLY A 133 6.94 -3.60 -6.37
CA GLY A 133 7.18 -3.73 -4.94
C GLY A 133 7.38 -5.19 -4.51
N TYR A 134 6.66 -5.60 -3.49
CA TYR A 134 6.72 -6.94 -2.92
C TYR A 134 5.84 -7.98 -3.63
N ASP A 135 5.22 -7.63 -4.74
CA ASP A 135 4.31 -8.52 -5.48
C ASP A 135 4.88 -9.91 -5.78
N PRO A 136 6.16 -10.05 -6.20
CA PRO A 136 6.74 -11.36 -6.48
C PRO A 136 6.95 -12.25 -5.25
N MET A 137 6.90 -11.69 -4.05
CA MET A 137 7.05 -12.42 -2.79
C MET A 137 5.71 -12.78 -2.14
N PHE A 138 4.60 -12.18 -2.56
CA PHE A 138 3.31 -12.29 -1.89
C PHE A 138 2.34 -13.18 -2.67
N GLN A 139 1.89 -14.25 -2.02
CA GLN A 139 0.86 -15.15 -2.52
C GLN A 139 -0.42 -14.93 -1.72
N PRO A 140 -1.47 -14.36 -2.33
CA PRO A 140 -2.73 -14.12 -1.63
C PRO A 140 -3.45 -15.43 -1.29
N ASP A 141 -4.19 -15.43 -0.20
CA ASP A 141 -4.97 -16.60 0.23
C ASP A 141 -5.94 -17.04 -0.85
N GLY A 142 -6.08 -18.34 -1.02
CA GLY A 142 -6.97 -18.96 -2.02
C GLY A 142 -6.41 -18.98 -3.44
N HIS A 143 -5.18 -18.53 -3.66
CA HIS A 143 -4.53 -18.52 -4.96
C HIS A 143 -3.19 -19.26 -4.93
N ALA A 144 -2.85 -19.90 -6.05
CA ALA A 144 -1.55 -20.56 -6.22
C ALA A 144 -0.47 -19.61 -6.76
N GLN A 145 -0.88 -18.50 -7.39
CA GLN A 145 0.01 -17.49 -7.96
C GLN A 145 0.35 -16.40 -6.93
N THR A 146 1.55 -15.84 -7.05
CA THR A 146 1.90 -14.59 -6.40
C THR A 146 1.27 -13.41 -7.14
N PHE A 147 1.24 -12.24 -6.50
CA PHE A 147 0.87 -11.01 -7.21
C PHE A 147 1.83 -10.69 -8.37
N GLY A 148 3.08 -11.12 -8.29
CA GLY A 148 4.05 -10.98 -9.36
C GLY A 148 3.79 -11.88 -10.57
N GLU A 149 2.97 -12.91 -10.41
CA GLU A 149 2.55 -13.84 -11.48
C GLU A 149 1.17 -13.51 -12.04
N MET A 150 0.37 -12.70 -11.37
CA MET A 150 -0.98 -12.33 -11.78
C MET A 150 -0.98 -11.20 -12.80
N SER A 151 -1.95 -11.24 -13.73
CA SER A 151 -2.25 -10.08 -14.56
C SER A 151 -2.71 -8.90 -13.68
N ALA A 152 -2.56 -7.68 -14.18
CA ALA A 152 -3.03 -6.48 -13.48
C ALA A 152 -4.52 -6.56 -13.15
N ASP A 153 -5.34 -7.04 -14.07
CA ASP A 153 -6.80 -7.18 -13.86
C ASP A 153 -7.12 -8.21 -12.78
N ALA A 154 -6.45 -9.35 -12.76
CA ALA A 154 -6.64 -10.38 -11.74
C ALA A 154 -6.23 -9.87 -10.35
N LYS A 155 -5.10 -9.18 -10.24
CA LYS A 155 -4.66 -8.55 -9.00
C LYS A 155 -5.62 -7.46 -8.54
N ASN A 156 -6.04 -6.57 -9.44
CA ASN A 156 -6.95 -5.47 -9.11
C ASN A 156 -8.32 -5.94 -8.63
N ALA A 157 -8.75 -7.13 -9.03
CA ALA A 157 -10.02 -7.72 -8.55
C ALA A 157 -10.00 -8.09 -7.06
N ILE A 158 -8.82 -8.33 -6.47
CA ILE A 158 -8.66 -8.87 -5.10
C ILE A 158 -7.70 -8.07 -4.23
N SER A 159 -7.12 -6.99 -4.74
CA SER A 159 -6.08 -6.24 -4.03
C SER A 159 -6.60 -5.45 -2.83
N HIS A 160 -5.70 -5.09 -1.94
CA HIS A 160 -5.95 -4.19 -0.81
C HIS A 160 -6.50 -2.82 -1.26
N ARG A 161 -5.99 -2.28 -2.37
CA ARG A 161 -6.50 -1.02 -2.95
C ARG A 161 -7.92 -1.16 -3.48
N ALA A 162 -8.22 -2.26 -4.16
CA ALA A 162 -9.58 -2.53 -4.63
C ALA A 162 -10.58 -2.63 -3.48
N ASP A 163 -10.22 -3.27 -2.38
CA ASP A 163 -11.05 -3.37 -1.17
C ASP A 163 -11.30 -1.98 -0.55
N ALA A 164 -10.25 -1.19 -0.35
CA ALA A 164 -10.38 0.17 0.20
C ALA A 164 -11.22 1.06 -0.72
N PHE A 165 -10.98 1.00 -2.02
CA PHE A 165 -11.70 1.81 -3.01
C PHE A 165 -13.17 1.43 -3.12
N ALA A 166 -13.52 0.15 -3.07
CA ALA A 166 -14.90 -0.30 -3.05
C ALA A 166 -15.69 0.26 -1.85
N LYS A 167 -15.06 0.30 -0.68
CA LYS A 167 -15.63 0.89 0.54
C LYS A 167 -15.86 2.39 0.38
N LEU A 168 -14.89 3.10 -0.21
CA LEU A 168 -15.02 4.53 -0.51
C LEU A 168 -16.19 4.80 -1.46
N ILE A 169 -16.30 4.04 -2.56
CA ILE A 169 -17.37 4.21 -3.53
C ILE A 169 -18.73 3.99 -2.87
N SER A 170 -18.87 2.89 -2.11
CA SER A 170 -20.14 2.57 -1.44
C SER A 170 -20.55 3.64 -0.41
N ALA A 171 -19.60 4.25 0.27
CA ALA A 171 -19.90 5.24 1.31
C ALA A 171 -20.16 6.66 0.79
N CYS A 172 -19.49 7.04 -0.32
CA CYS A 172 -19.46 8.43 -0.76
C CYS A 172 -20.18 8.67 -2.09
N PHE A 173 -20.48 7.63 -2.87
CA PHE A 173 -20.98 7.77 -4.26
C PHE A 173 -22.19 6.88 -4.60
N ASP A 174 -22.67 6.03 -3.71
CA ASP A 174 -23.86 5.19 -3.88
C ASP A 174 -25.13 5.87 -3.34
#